data_704763d5832f67b511ae59f3100919df
#
_entry.id   704763d5832f67b511ae59f3100919df
#
_cell.length_a   1.000
_cell.length_b   1.000
_cell.length_c   1.000
_cell.angle_alpha   90.00
_cell.angle_beta   90.00
_cell.angle_gamma   90.00
#
_symmetry.space_group_name_H-M   'P 1'
#
loop_
_entity.id
_entity.type
_entity.pdbx_description
1 polymer ?
#
loop_
_entity_poly.entity_id
_entity_poly.type
_entity_poly.pdbx_seq_one_letter_code
_entity_poly.pdbx_strand_id
1 'polypeptide(L)'
;MTRLRAATLAAGLALVPGWAAALDVRIEGIDGDVAANIRHYLDDLDPEQFSRNRVEGESQRRAREAMRVYGYYEPDIQLRLDEREPPRHVELVVDPGPRVTIERLSFTLAGDSRDDPPFQEAIDAFPLALGDPLVHAPYDRLRSRLSNLALERGYFDWRFTDRRMEVRPFAESARLYLALDSGPRYRFGDVSIRGSHIEPQRLRNMLTFASGDPYLSGELARYNRRLGQTGWFGSITVRPRLIEGEPLIQDAETESDGFWGELAAEPREPGSPR
;
A
#
# COMPACT_ATOMS: atom_id res chain seq x y z
N MET A 1 -0.71 79.66 5.80
CA MET A 1 0.27 78.54 5.81
C MET A 1 -0.54 77.23 5.74
N THR A 2 -0.78 76.75 4.53
CA THR A 2 -1.65 75.63 4.24
C THR A 2 -0.77 74.44 3.91
N ARG A 3 -0.82 73.36 4.71
CA ARG A 3 -0.07 72.13 4.48
C ARG A 3 -0.93 71.12 3.70
N LEU A 4 -0.54 70.83 2.46
CA LEU A 4 -1.07 69.73 1.66
C LEU A 4 -0.56 68.41 2.22
N ARG A 5 -1.48 67.46 2.50
CA ARG A 5 -1.16 66.06 2.77
C ARG A 5 -1.37 65.24 1.49
N ALA A 6 -0.30 64.68 0.98
CA ALA A 6 -0.34 63.71 -0.10
C ALA A 6 -0.82 62.36 0.43
N ALA A 7 -1.88 61.85 -0.15
CA ALA A 7 -2.38 60.48 0.13
C ALA A 7 -1.79 59.53 -0.91
N THR A 8 -0.93 58.62 -0.48
CA THR A 8 -0.37 57.55 -1.30
C THR A 8 -1.39 56.40 -1.38
N LEU A 9 -1.97 56.17 -2.54
CA LEU A 9 -2.79 55.02 -2.83
C LEU A 9 -1.86 53.83 -3.09
N ALA A 10 -1.81 52.85 -2.18
CA ALA A 10 -1.16 51.58 -2.41
C ALA A 10 -2.18 50.67 -3.14
N ALA A 11 -1.95 50.42 -4.43
CA ALA A 11 -2.70 49.42 -5.19
C ALA A 11 -2.19 48.01 -4.79
N GLY A 12 -2.94 47.33 -3.93
CA GLY A 12 -2.70 45.93 -3.62
C GLY A 12 -3.07 45.04 -4.81
N LEU A 13 -2.03 44.48 -5.45
CA LEU A 13 -2.20 43.42 -6.45
C LEU A 13 -2.63 42.15 -5.75
N ALA A 14 -3.93 41.85 -5.75
CA ALA A 14 -4.46 40.58 -5.28
C ALA A 14 -4.02 39.48 -6.28
N LEU A 15 -3.01 38.69 -5.91
CA LEU A 15 -2.73 37.43 -6.55
C LEU A 15 -3.92 36.50 -6.29
N VAL A 16 -4.82 36.41 -7.26
CA VAL A 16 -5.82 35.34 -7.30
C VAL A 16 -5.05 34.06 -7.61
N PRO A 17 -5.03 33.04 -6.72
CA PRO A 17 -4.45 31.77 -7.09
C PRO A 17 -5.24 31.24 -8.29
N GLY A 18 -4.57 31.13 -9.44
CA GLY A 18 -5.11 30.49 -10.61
C GLY A 18 -5.40 29.04 -10.24
N TRP A 19 -6.66 28.67 -10.07
CA TRP A 19 -7.06 27.28 -9.97
C TRP A 19 -6.72 26.67 -11.33
N ALA A 20 -5.77 25.75 -11.37
CA ALA A 20 -5.58 24.92 -12.53
C ALA A 20 -6.94 24.31 -12.85
N ALA A 21 -7.53 24.72 -13.96
CA ALA A 21 -8.85 24.21 -14.33
C ALA A 21 -8.64 22.77 -14.80
N ALA A 22 -9.09 21.82 -14.01
CA ALA A 22 -9.11 20.42 -14.36
C ALA A 22 -9.82 20.22 -15.71
N LEU A 23 -9.35 19.26 -16.49
CA LEU A 23 -9.95 18.88 -17.77
C LEU A 23 -11.33 18.28 -17.50
N ASP A 24 -12.37 18.85 -18.11
CA ASP A 24 -13.73 18.31 -18.04
C ASP A 24 -13.85 17.10 -18.96
N VAL A 25 -14.13 15.92 -18.37
CA VAL A 25 -14.11 14.63 -19.06
C VAL A 25 -15.51 14.05 -19.23
N ARG A 26 -15.98 14.00 -20.48
CA ARG A 26 -17.20 13.28 -20.86
C ARG A 26 -16.85 11.92 -21.46
N ILE A 27 -17.52 10.85 -20.99
CA ILE A 27 -17.29 9.48 -21.46
C ILE A 27 -18.63 8.92 -21.92
N GLU A 28 -18.63 8.36 -23.15
CA GLU A 28 -19.75 7.66 -23.77
C GLU A 28 -19.34 6.24 -24.14
N GLY A 29 -20.29 5.30 -24.15
CA GLY A 29 -20.07 3.89 -24.52
C GLY A 29 -19.64 2.97 -23.37
N ILE A 30 -19.22 3.52 -22.22
CA ILE A 30 -18.93 2.75 -21.00
C ILE A 30 -19.34 3.55 -19.76
N ASP A 31 -19.74 2.86 -18.69
CA ASP A 31 -20.25 3.45 -17.47
C ASP A 31 -19.64 2.79 -16.20
N GLY A 32 -20.22 3.10 -15.02
CA GLY A 32 -19.85 2.50 -13.75
C GLY A 32 -18.39 2.73 -13.35
N ASP A 33 -17.79 1.69 -12.73
CA ASP A 33 -16.44 1.75 -12.17
C ASP A 33 -15.37 1.99 -13.23
N VAL A 34 -15.56 1.49 -14.45
CA VAL A 34 -14.61 1.66 -15.54
C VAL A 34 -14.56 3.12 -15.97
N ALA A 35 -15.72 3.76 -16.18
CA ALA A 35 -15.78 5.17 -16.51
C ALA A 35 -15.23 6.06 -15.38
N ALA A 36 -15.51 5.71 -14.11
CA ALA A 36 -14.94 6.39 -12.96
C ALA A 36 -13.42 6.28 -12.93
N ASN A 37 -12.88 5.10 -13.23
CA ASN A 37 -11.44 4.88 -13.28
C ASN A 37 -10.77 5.65 -14.43
N ILE A 38 -11.39 5.73 -15.60
CA ILE A 38 -10.90 6.56 -16.71
C ILE A 38 -10.81 8.03 -16.27
N ARG A 39 -11.85 8.57 -15.61
CA ARG A 39 -11.80 9.94 -15.08
C ARG A 39 -10.66 10.12 -14.11
N HIS A 40 -10.50 9.20 -13.16
CA HIS A 40 -9.41 9.24 -12.17
C HIS A 40 -8.02 9.26 -12.83
N TYR A 41 -7.81 8.49 -13.90
CA TYR A 41 -6.54 8.50 -14.63
C TYR A 41 -6.30 9.80 -15.40
N LEU A 42 -7.35 10.56 -15.68
CA LEU A 42 -7.28 11.85 -16.38
C LEU A 42 -7.25 13.06 -15.43
N ASP A 43 -7.58 12.89 -14.15
CA ASP A 43 -7.64 13.96 -13.15
C ASP A 43 -6.32 14.75 -13.01
N ASP A 44 -5.17 14.06 -13.15
CA ASP A 44 -3.85 14.67 -13.05
C ASP A 44 -3.32 15.20 -14.39
N LEU A 45 -4.15 15.21 -15.43
CA LEU A 45 -3.73 15.73 -16.73
C LEU A 45 -3.97 17.24 -16.79
N ASP A 46 -2.89 18.02 -16.64
CA ASP A 46 -2.94 19.47 -16.76
C ASP A 46 -2.77 19.89 -18.23
N PRO A 47 -3.84 20.34 -18.90
CA PRO A 47 -3.78 20.71 -20.31
C PRO A 47 -2.90 21.96 -20.58
N GLU A 48 -2.59 22.76 -19.55
CA GLU A 48 -1.74 23.96 -19.71
C GLU A 48 -0.25 23.61 -19.88
N GLN A 49 0.14 22.39 -19.42
CA GLN A 49 1.53 21.93 -19.53
C GLN A 49 1.85 21.21 -20.84
N PHE A 50 0.86 20.95 -21.69
CA PHE A 50 1.01 20.13 -22.89
C PHE A 50 0.43 20.82 -24.13
N SER A 51 1.02 20.55 -25.29
CA SER A 51 0.40 20.90 -26.58
C SER A 51 -0.87 20.07 -26.80
N ARG A 52 -1.79 20.57 -27.62
CA ARG A 52 -3.06 19.91 -27.95
C ARG A 52 -2.88 18.44 -28.36
N ASN A 53 -1.96 18.17 -29.28
CA ASN A 53 -1.70 16.80 -29.75
C ASN A 53 -1.19 15.89 -28.62
N ARG A 54 -0.48 16.45 -27.66
CA ARG A 54 0.01 15.71 -26.51
C ARG A 54 -1.10 15.44 -25.49
N VAL A 55 -1.99 16.40 -25.27
CA VAL A 55 -3.20 16.18 -24.45
C VAL A 55 -4.04 15.05 -25.04
N GLU A 56 -4.24 15.04 -26.36
CA GLU A 56 -4.98 13.98 -27.07
C GLU A 56 -4.32 12.61 -26.87
N GLY A 57 -3.02 12.49 -27.18
CA GLY A 57 -2.29 11.23 -27.06
C GLY A 57 -2.23 10.70 -25.62
N GLU A 58 -1.98 11.59 -24.62
CA GLU A 58 -1.97 11.23 -23.22
C GLU A 58 -3.35 10.81 -22.72
N SER A 59 -4.41 11.50 -23.12
CA SER A 59 -5.77 11.13 -22.74
C SER A 59 -6.16 9.75 -23.25
N GLN A 60 -5.87 9.45 -24.52
CA GLN A 60 -6.10 8.11 -25.09
C GLN A 60 -5.28 7.02 -24.39
N ARG A 61 -3.99 7.28 -24.14
CA ARG A 61 -3.10 6.32 -23.45
C ARG A 61 -3.60 6.01 -22.06
N ARG A 62 -3.89 7.05 -21.27
CA ARG A 62 -4.39 6.92 -19.89
C ARG A 62 -5.75 6.23 -19.84
N ALA A 63 -6.65 6.54 -20.75
CA ALA A 63 -7.94 5.86 -20.84
C ALA A 63 -7.78 4.36 -21.12
N ARG A 64 -6.90 3.96 -22.05
CA ARG A 64 -6.59 2.54 -22.29
C ARG A 64 -5.97 1.87 -21.06
N GLU A 65 -5.05 2.52 -20.35
CA GLU A 65 -4.47 1.99 -19.11
C GLU A 65 -5.52 1.80 -18.02
N ALA A 66 -6.42 2.79 -17.86
CA ALA A 66 -7.52 2.69 -16.92
C ALA A 66 -8.47 1.52 -17.21
N MET A 67 -8.70 1.20 -18.47
CA MET A 67 -9.55 0.10 -18.90
C MET A 67 -8.90 -1.28 -18.74
N ARG A 68 -7.57 -1.37 -18.89
CA ARG A 68 -6.81 -2.63 -18.74
C ARG A 68 -6.99 -3.25 -17.35
N VAL A 69 -7.08 -2.44 -16.29
CA VAL A 69 -7.25 -2.95 -14.92
C VAL A 69 -8.60 -3.64 -14.69
N TYR A 70 -9.54 -3.44 -15.63
CA TYR A 70 -10.86 -4.09 -15.66
C TYR A 70 -10.98 -5.17 -16.74
N GLY A 71 -9.86 -5.55 -17.38
CA GLY A 71 -9.82 -6.61 -18.37
C GLY A 71 -10.10 -6.20 -19.82
N TYR A 72 -10.20 -4.92 -20.12
CA TYR A 72 -10.36 -4.41 -21.47
C TYR A 72 -9.00 -4.01 -22.04
N TYR A 73 -8.44 -4.80 -22.91
CA TYR A 73 -7.07 -4.64 -23.43
C TYR A 73 -7.00 -4.03 -24.83
N GLU A 74 -8.06 -4.17 -25.61
CA GLU A 74 -8.16 -3.70 -27.00
C GLU A 74 -9.39 -2.79 -27.21
N PRO A 75 -9.60 -1.74 -26.40
CA PRO A 75 -10.69 -0.82 -26.61
C PRO A 75 -10.41 0.07 -27.82
N ASP A 76 -11.46 0.37 -28.61
CA ASP A 76 -11.45 1.48 -29.55
C ASP A 76 -11.91 2.75 -28.85
N ILE A 77 -11.05 3.78 -28.86
CA ILE A 77 -11.29 5.04 -28.18
C ILE A 77 -11.15 6.18 -29.17
N GLN A 78 -12.28 6.78 -29.51
CA GLN A 78 -12.33 8.02 -30.27
C GLN A 78 -12.37 9.19 -29.29
N LEU A 79 -11.48 10.16 -29.53
CA LEU A 79 -11.33 11.33 -28.64
C LEU A 79 -11.60 12.61 -29.43
N ARG A 80 -12.33 13.52 -28.82
CA ARG A 80 -12.54 14.87 -29.32
C ARG A 80 -12.18 15.88 -28.23
N LEU A 81 -11.41 16.89 -28.61
CA LEU A 81 -11.08 18.03 -27.76
C LEU A 81 -11.92 19.25 -28.24
N ASP A 82 -12.34 20.10 -27.32
CA ASP A 82 -12.92 21.39 -27.68
C ASP A 82 -11.91 22.27 -28.44
N GLU A 83 -12.38 23.36 -29.07
CA GLU A 83 -11.55 24.22 -29.90
C GLU A 83 -10.66 25.21 -29.12
N ARG A 84 -10.69 25.19 -27.79
CA ARG A 84 -9.91 26.09 -26.94
C ARG A 84 -8.41 25.72 -26.93
N GLU A 85 -7.58 26.70 -26.68
CA GLU A 85 -6.14 26.52 -26.51
C GLU A 85 -5.73 27.18 -25.18
N PRO A 86 -5.36 26.40 -24.13
CA PRO A 86 -5.40 24.93 -24.05
C PRO A 86 -6.83 24.37 -24.00
N PRO A 87 -7.04 23.10 -24.41
CA PRO A 87 -8.34 22.45 -24.34
C PRO A 87 -8.85 22.31 -22.91
N ARG A 88 -10.14 22.52 -22.70
CA ARG A 88 -10.77 22.44 -21.38
C ARG A 88 -11.77 21.30 -21.27
N HIS A 89 -12.15 20.73 -22.39
CA HIS A 89 -13.13 19.66 -22.46
C HIS A 89 -12.62 18.54 -23.37
N VAL A 90 -12.73 17.29 -22.88
CA VAL A 90 -12.44 16.08 -23.64
C VAL A 90 -13.66 15.17 -23.65
N GLU A 91 -14.06 14.75 -24.84
CA GLU A 91 -15.08 13.75 -25.05
C GLU A 91 -14.44 12.45 -25.53
N LEU A 92 -14.68 11.36 -24.79
CA LEU A 92 -14.22 10.02 -25.12
C LEU A 92 -15.42 9.16 -25.50
N VAL A 93 -15.45 8.69 -26.73
CA VAL A 93 -16.40 7.67 -27.18
C VAL A 93 -15.67 6.34 -27.19
N VAL A 94 -16.10 5.41 -26.34
CA VAL A 94 -15.40 4.17 -26.03
C VAL A 94 -16.21 2.98 -26.53
N ASP A 95 -15.63 2.18 -27.42
CA ASP A 95 -16.06 0.80 -27.64
C ASP A 95 -15.10 -0.10 -26.82
N PRO A 96 -15.56 -0.72 -25.74
CA PRO A 96 -14.68 -1.46 -24.83
C PRO A 96 -14.07 -2.72 -25.45
N GLY A 97 -14.66 -3.27 -26.53
CA GLY A 97 -14.26 -4.54 -27.08
C GLY A 97 -14.44 -5.73 -26.13
N PRO A 98 -13.87 -6.89 -26.45
CA PRO A 98 -13.99 -8.09 -25.62
C PRO A 98 -13.26 -7.94 -24.29
N ARG A 99 -13.86 -8.51 -23.24
CA ARG A 99 -13.29 -8.52 -21.91
C ARG A 99 -12.53 -9.81 -21.65
N VAL A 100 -11.27 -9.70 -21.22
CA VAL A 100 -10.44 -10.83 -20.85
C VAL A 100 -11.00 -11.55 -19.64
N THR A 101 -11.08 -12.88 -19.68
CA THR A 101 -11.55 -13.73 -18.59
C THR A 101 -10.41 -14.56 -17.98
N ILE A 102 -10.59 -15.03 -16.75
CA ILE A 102 -9.60 -15.81 -16.02
C ILE A 102 -9.63 -17.26 -16.50
N GLU A 103 -8.54 -17.73 -17.11
CA GLU A 103 -8.36 -19.11 -17.55
C GLU A 103 -7.68 -19.97 -16.48
N ARG A 104 -6.80 -19.37 -15.66
CA ARG A 104 -6.05 -20.09 -14.63
C ARG A 104 -5.80 -19.22 -13.40
N LEU A 105 -5.97 -19.84 -12.24
CA LEU A 105 -5.51 -19.34 -10.94
C LEU A 105 -4.50 -20.34 -10.37
N SER A 106 -3.32 -19.88 -9.99
CA SER A 106 -2.27 -20.69 -9.38
C SER A 106 -1.66 -19.93 -8.23
N PHE A 107 -2.17 -20.16 -7.01
CA PHE A 107 -1.68 -19.54 -5.79
C PHE A 107 -1.07 -20.64 -4.92
N THR A 108 0.20 -20.49 -4.53
CA THR A 108 0.96 -21.49 -3.79
C THR A 108 1.74 -20.89 -2.63
N LEU A 109 1.86 -21.64 -1.56
CA LEU A 109 2.62 -21.33 -0.38
C LEU A 109 3.75 -22.33 -0.20
N ALA A 110 4.93 -21.87 0.19
CA ALA A 110 6.08 -22.66 0.58
C ALA A 110 6.68 -22.09 1.88
N GLY A 111 7.54 -22.86 2.53
CA GLY A 111 8.03 -22.55 3.87
C GLY A 111 6.97 -22.78 4.95
N ASP A 112 7.21 -22.27 6.15
CA ASP A 112 6.35 -22.51 7.32
C ASP A 112 4.94 -21.86 7.19
N SER A 113 4.77 -20.88 6.28
CA SER A 113 3.46 -20.27 6.02
C SER A 113 2.44 -21.25 5.41
N ARG A 114 2.90 -22.37 4.85
CA ARG A 114 2.03 -23.41 4.30
C ARG A 114 1.06 -23.94 5.33
N ASP A 115 1.54 -24.09 6.58
CA ASP A 115 0.79 -24.65 7.69
C ASP A 115 0.23 -23.56 8.64
N ASP A 116 0.32 -22.29 8.23
CA ASP A 116 -0.17 -21.14 9.00
C ASP A 116 -1.54 -20.68 8.45
N PRO A 117 -2.66 -20.94 9.15
CA PRO A 117 -4.01 -20.78 8.62
C PRO A 117 -4.33 -19.42 7.98
N PRO A 118 -3.93 -18.26 8.54
CA PRO A 118 -4.24 -16.96 7.94
C PRO A 118 -3.77 -16.77 6.48
N PHE A 119 -2.72 -17.49 6.05
CA PHE A 119 -2.27 -17.43 4.66
C PHE A 119 -3.23 -18.19 3.73
N GLN A 120 -3.65 -19.38 4.13
CA GLN A 120 -4.63 -20.15 3.37
C GLN A 120 -5.97 -19.42 3.32
N GLU A 121 -6.43 -18.89 4.46
CA GLU A 121 -7.65 -18.07 4.54
C GLU A 121 -7.61 -16.87 3.58
N ALA A 122 -6.44 -16.22 3.44
CA ALA A 122 -6.28 -15.10 2.52
C ALA A 122 -6.40 -15.54 1.05
N ILE A 123 -5.90 -16.74 0.71
CA ILE A 123 -6.02 -17.33 -0.64
C ILE A 123 -7.47 -17.75 -0.89
N ASP A 124 -8.10 -18.42 0.05
CA ASP A 124 -9.49 -18.93 -0.07
C ASP A 124 -10.50 -17.78 -0.18
N ALA A 125 -10.17 -16.61 0.40
CA ALA A 125 -10.97 -15.39 0.31
C ALA A 125 -10.77 -14.64 -1.02
N PHE A 126 -10.00 -15.17 -1.98
CA PHE A 126 -9.84 -14.53 -3.29
C PHE A 126 -11.19 -14.51 -4.04
N PRO A 127 -11.67 -13.33 -4.46
CA PRO A 127 -13.07 -13.18 -4.86
C PRO A 127 -13.38 -13.56 -6.31
N LEU A 128 -12.35 -13.89 -7.13
CA LEU A 128 -12.54 -14.23 -8.54
C LEU A 128 -12.31 -15.72 -8.80
N ALA A 129 -13.12 -16.29 -9.68
CA ALA A 129 -13.03 -17.67 -10.11
C ALA A 129 -12.61 -17.82 -11.59
N LEU A 130 -12.43 -19.06 -12.05
CA LEU A 130 -12.21 -19.36 -13.46
C LEU A 130 -13.45 -18.96 -14.28
N GLY A 131 -13.23 -18.26 -15.38
CA GLY A 131 -14.27 -17.71 -16.25
C GLY A 131 -14.74 -16.31 -15.87
N ASP A 132 -14.42 -15.82 -14.66
CA ASP A 132 -14.75 -14.46 -14.28
C ASP A 132 -13.97 -13.44 -15.11
N PRO A 133 -14.52 -12.25 -15.34
CA PRO A 133 -13.80 -11.16 -15.95
C PRO A 133 -12.57 -10.76 -15.14
N LEU A 134 -11.45 -10.54 -15.81
CA LEU A 134 -10.22 -10.10 -15.16
C LEU A 134 -10.40 -8.70 -14.56
N VAL A 135 -10.07 -8.58 -13.27
CA VAL A 135 -9.89 -7.32 -12.56
C VAL A 135 -8.58 -7.39 -11.79
N HIS A 136 -7.71 -6.38 -11.93
CA HIS A 136 -6.38 -6.43 -11.32
C HIS A 136 -6.40 -6.26 -9.80
N ALA A 137 -7.28 -5.41 -9.28
CA ALA A 137 -7.29 -5.03 -7.87
C ALA A 137 -7.41 -6.20 -6.88
N PRO A 138 -8.21 -7.27 -7.11
CA PRO A 138 -8.20 -8.45 -6.25
C PRO A 138 -6.84 -9.13 -6.15
N TYR A 139 -6.13 -9.27 -7.26
CA TYR A 139 -4.79 -9.88 -7.30
C TYR A 139 -3.78 -9.03 -6.51
N ASP A 140 -3.79 -7.71 -6.68
CA ASP A 140 -2.91 -6.80 -5.96
C ASP A 140 -3.23 -6.78 -4.45
N ARG A 141 -4.50 -6.85 -4.08
CA ARG A 141 -4.92 -6.99 -2.68
C ARG A 141 -4.44 -8.29 -2.05
N LEU A 142 -4.58 -9.42 -2.75
CA LEU A 142 -4.08 -10.71 -2.25
C LEU A 142 -2.56 -10.66 -2.04
N ARG A 143 -1.81 -10.16 -3.03
CA ARG A 143 -0.36 -9.98 -2.93
C ARG A 143 0.03 -9.14 -1.71
N SER A 144 -0.61 -7.99 -1.53
CA SER A 144 -0.36 -7.10 -0.38
C SER A 144 -0.75 -7.76 0.94
N ARG A 145 -1.86 -8.49 0.98
CA ARG A 145 -2.31 -9.22 2.18
C ARG A 145 -1.31 -10.29 2.60
N LEU A 146 -0.80 -11.09 1.66
CA LEU A 146 0.21 -12.11 1.95
C LEU A 146 1.52 -11.49 2.43
N SER A 147 1.98 -10.39 1.83
CA SER A 147 3.15 -9.65 2.30
C SER A 147 2.98 -9.12 3.73
N ASN A 148 1.83 -8.53 4.02
CA ASN A 148 1.54 -8.02 5.35
C ASN A 148 1.46 -9.14 6.39
N LEU A 149 0.81 -10.27 6.05
CA LEU A 149 0.77 -11.45 6.91
C LEU A 149 2.17 -11.95 7.23
N ALA A 150 3.07 -12.00 6.24
CA ALA A 150 4.44 -12.42 6.45
C ALA A 150 5.13 -11.53 7.50
N LEU A 151 5.06 -10.21 7.36
CA LEU A 151 5.65 -9.28 8.31
C LEU A 151 4.97 -9.32 9.69
N GLU A 152 3.65 -9.40 9.72
CA GLU A 152 2.87 -9.46 10.96
C GLU A 152 3.19 -10.70 11.79
N ARG A 153 3.51 -11.81 11.14
CA ARG A 153 3.66 -13.14 11.76
C ARG A 153 5.11 -13.61 11.87
N GLY A 154 6.08 -12.76 11.47
CA GLY A 154 7.51 -13.02 11.67
C GLY A 154 8.14 -13.92 10.61
N TYR A 155 7.67 -13.85 9.40
CA TYR A 155 8.35 -14.46 8.25
C TYR A 155 9.22 -13.41 7.56
N PHE A 156 10.38 -13.08 8.12
CA PHE A 156 11.18 -11.96 7.63
C PHE A 156 12.00 -12.30 6.37
N ASP A 157 12.20 -13.58 6.08
CA ASP A 157 12.90 -14.05 4.87
C ASP A 157 11.96 -14.33 3.68
N TRP A 158 10.70 -13.92 3.82
CA TRP A 158 9.71 -14.17 2.79
C TRP A 158 10.07 -13.53 1.45
N ARG A 159 9.67 -14.18 0.37
CA ARG A 159 9.77 -13.64 -1.00
C ARG A 159 8.68 -14.24 -1.88
N PHE A 160 8.27 -13.51 -2.91
CA PHE A 160 7.51 -14.10 -3.99
C PHE A 160 8.46 -14.81 -4.94
N THR A 161 8.26 -16.10 -5.16
CA THR A 161 8.97 -16.89 -6.16
C THR A 161 8.30 -16.82 -7.52
N ASP A 162 7.01 -16.55 -7.56
CA ASP A 162 6.27 -16.19 -8.75
C ASP A 162 5.22 -15.10 -8.44
N ARG A 163 5.07 -14.10 -9.32
CA ARG A 163 4.09 -13.02 -9.23
C ARG A 163 3.77 -12.51 -10.63
N ARG A 164 3.14 -13.36 -11.42
CA ARG A 164 2.85 -13.06 -12.83
C ARG A 164 1.36 -12.98 -13.08
N MET A 165 0.97 -12.04 -13.91
CA MET A 165 -0.32 -11.96 -14.56
C MET A 165 -0.05 -12.03 -16.06
N GLU A 166 -0.33 -13.18 -16.68
CA GLU A 166 -0.17 -13.39 -18.09
C GLU A 166 -1.49 -13.11 -18.77
N VAL A 167 -1.55 -12.03 -19.53
CA VAL A 167 -2.74 -11.67 -20.29
C VAL A 167 -2.49 -11.92 -21.76
N ARG A 168 -3.46 -12.57 -22.42
CA ARG A 168 -3.46 -12.86 -23.85
C ARG A 168 -4.69 -12.24 -24.47
N PRO A 169 -4.62 -10.95 -24.90
CA PRO A 169 -5.77 -10.22 -25.39
C PRO A 169 -6.46 -10.94 -26.57
N PHE A 170 -5.71 -11.40 -27.56
CA PHE A 170 -6.25 -12.12 -28.72
C PHE A 170 -6.95 -13.44 -28.39
N ALA A 171 -6.64 -14.04 -27.23
CA ALA A 171 -7.30 -15.24 -26.73
C ALA A 171 -8.32 -14.93 -25.62
N GLU A 172 -8.57 -13.65 -25.36
CA GLU A 172 -9.48 -13.13 -24.33
C GLU A 172 -9.29 -13.81 -22.96
N SER A 173 -8.06 -14.20 -22.64
CA SER A 173 -7.76 -15.01 -21.46
C SER A 173 -6.59 -14.48 -20.64
N ALA A 174 -6.64 -14.73 -19.32
CA ALA A 174 -5.60 -14.40 -18.37
C ALA A 174 -5.27 -15.57 -17.45
N ARG A 175 -4.01 -15.65 -17.03
CA ARG A 175 -3.52 -16.59 -16.05
C ARG A 175 -2.85 -15.85 -14.93
N LEU A 176 -3.29 -16.09 -13.70
CA LEU A 176 -2.77 -15.45 -12.50
C LEU A 176 -1.91 -16.44 -11.72
N TYR A 177 -0.67 -16.05 -11.44
CA TYR A 177 0.29 -16.83 -10.67
C TYR A 177 0.77 -16.02 -9.48
N LEU A 178 0.70 -16.59 -8.30
CA LEU A 178 1.25 -15.99 -7.09
C LEU A 178 1.80 -17.10 -6.20
N ALA A 179 3.11 -17.15 -6.05
CA ALA A 179 3.81 -18.11 -5.21
C ALA A 179 4.62 -17.38 -4.16
N LEU A 180 4.33 -17.64 -2.89
CA LEU A 180 5.06 -17.09 -1.75
C LEU A 180 5.87 -18.20 -1.10
N ASP A 181 7.17 -17.97 -0.93
CA ASP A 181 8.04 -18.73 -0.03
C ASP A 181 8.28 -17.87 1.20
N SER A 182 7.80 -18.32 2.34
CA SER A 182 7.91 -17.56 3.59
C SER A 182 9.26 -17.74 4.28
N GLY A 183 10.01 -18.79 3.93
CA GLY A 183 11.09 -19.25 4.80
C GLY A 183 10.56 -19.71 6.17
N PRO A 184 11.42 -19.75 7.19
CA PRO A 184 11.06 -20.13 8.55
C PRO A 184 10.31 -19.01 9.27
N ARG A 185 9.51 -19.39 10.27
CA ARG A 185 8.85 -18.43 11.15
C ARG A 185 9.76 -18.07 12.32
N TYR A 186 10.06 -16.78 12.44
CA TYR A 186 10.83 -16.25 13.56
C TYR A 186 10.04 -16.29 14.88
N ARG A 187 10.79 -16.36 15.99
CA ARG A 187 10.25 -16.38 17.35
C ARG A 187 10.80 -15.22 18.16
N PHE A 188 10.11 -14.85 19.22
CA PHE A 188 10.64 -13.89 20.18
C PHE A 188 11.85 -14.47 20.92
N GLY A 189 12.91 -13.69 20.96
CA GLY A 189 14.07 -13.93 21.81
C GLY A 189 13.98 -13.13 23.11
N ASP A 190 15.15 -12.88 23.72
CA ASP A 190 15.24 -12.09 24.94
C ASP A 190 14.98 -10.60 24.68
N VAL A 191 14.46 -9.93 25.70
CA VAL A 191 14.17 -8.50 25.66
C VAL A 191 15.27 -7.73 26.40
N SER A 192 15.99 -6.90 25.66
CA SER A 192 16.99 -5.97 26.19
C SER A 192 16.35 -4.62 26.49
N ILE A 193 16.55 -4.09 27.70
CA ILE A 193 15.98 -2.84 28.16
C ILE A 193 17.13 -1.84 28.41
N ARG A 194 17.06 -0.66 27.78
CA ARG A 194 18.07 0.39 27.88
C ARG A 194 17.44 1.76 28.20
N GLY A 195 18.20 2.61 28.87
CA GLY A 195 17.79 3.99 29.12
C GLY A 195 16.63 4.16 30.12
N SER A 196 16.23 3.10 30.84
CA SER A 196 15.17 3.12 31.83
C SER A 196 15.75 3.24 33.25
N HIS A 197 15.12 4.08 34.07
CA HIS A 197 15.35 4.14 35.52
C HIS A 197 14.40 3.20 36.29
N ILE A 198 13.44 2.59 35.61
CA ILE A 198 12.54 1.58 36.17
C ILE A 198 13.26 0.24 36.22
N GLU A 199 13.07 -0.50 37.31
CA GLU A 199 13.64 -1.83 37.47
C GLU A 199 13.30 -2.75 36.27
N PRO A 200 14.29 -3.36 35.60
CA PRO A 200 14.05 -4.16 34.39
C PRO A 200 13.04 -5.29 34.57
N GLN A 201 12.99 -5.90 35.78
CA GLN A 201 12.07 -6.98 36.08
C GLN A 201 10.61 -6.52 36.03
N ARG A 202 10.31 -5.27 36.46
CA ARG A 202 8.95 -4.69 36.35
C ARG A 202 8.53 -4.57 34.91
N LEU A 203 9.42 -4.12 34.04
CA LEU A 203 9.15 -3.96 32.62
C LEU A 203 8.98 -5.32 31.93
N ARG A 204 9.81 -6.32 32.29
CA ARG A 204 9.64 -7.69 31.80
C ARG A 204 8.29 -8.30 32.22
N ASN A 205 7.83 -8.06 33.44
CA ASN A 205 6.54 -8.54 33.93
C ASN A 205 5.33 -7.96 33.14
N MET A 206 5.55 -6.90 32.36
CA MET A 206 4.55 -6.30 31.49
C MET A 206 4.55 -6.89 30.07
N LEU A 207 5.50 -7.75 29.72
CA LEU A 207 5.53 -8.42 28.41
C LEU A 207 4.23 -9.20 28.19
N THR A 208 3.80 -9.25 26.94
CA THR A 208 2.62 -10.00 26.49
C THR A 208 3.02 -11.26 25.73
N PHE A 209 4.31 -11.54 25.66
CA PHE A 209 4.92 -12.68 24.99
C PHE A 209 6.13 -13.18 25.81
N ALA A 210 6.52 -14.41 25.60
CA ALA A 210 7.71 -15.01 26.17
C ALA A 210 8.77 -15.28 25.09
N SER A 211 10.04 -15.46 25.51
CA SER A 211 11.09 -15.99 24.64
C SER A 211 10.69 -17.37 24.13
N GLY A 212 10.85 -17.61 22.82
CA GLY A 212 10.42 -18.83 22.14
C GLY A 212 9.01 -18.79 21.57
N ASP A 213 8.16 -17.83 21.95
CA ASP A 213 6.84 -17.69 21.34
C ASP A 213 6.95 -17.31 19.86
N PRO A 214 6.07 -17.80 18.99
CA PRO A 214 6.03 -17.33 17.60
C PRO A 214 5.86 -15.82 17.53
N TYR A 215 6.65 -15.16 16.69
CA TYR A 215 6.58 -13.72 16.54
C TYR A 215 5.19 -13.28 16.03
N LEU A 216 4.68 -12.23 16.66
CA LEU A 216 3.49 -11.47 16.24
C LEU A 216 3.73 -9.99 16.49
N SER A 217 3.70 -9.17 15.44
CA SER A 217 3.91 -7.72 15.55
C SER A 217 2.90 -7.05 16.48
N GLY A 218 1.67 -7.59 16.56
CA GLY A 218 0.63 -7.15 17.47
C GLY A 218 0.99 -7.25 18.94
N GLU A 219 1.85 -8.21 19.33
CA GLU A 219 2.33 -8.34 20.71
C GLU A 219 3.27 -7.18 21.08
N LEU A 220 4.19 -6.81 20.16
CA LEU A 220 5.04 -5.63 20.38
C LEU A 220 4.21 -4.35 20.52
N ALA A 221 3.22 -4.18 19.64
CA ALA A 221 2.32 -3.03 19.72
C ALA A 221 1.52 -3.03 21.03
N ARG A 222 1.09 -4.19 21.53
CA ARG A 222 0.39 -4.34 22.81
C ARG A 222 1.30 -3.98 23.97
N TYR A 223 2.53 -4.48 23.97
CA TYR A 223 3.52 -4.16 24.98
C TYR A 223 3.84 -2.65 25.00
N ASN A 224 4.09 -2.05 23.85
CA ASN A 224 4.33 -0.61 23.73
C ASN A 224 3.16 0.21 24.31
N ARG A 225 1.92 -0.15 23.97
CA ARG A 225 0.73 0.50 24.57
C ARG A 225 0.67 0.34 26.10
N ARG A 226 0.95 -0.84 26.63
CA ARG A 226 0.99 -1.08 28.08
C ARG A 226 2.00 -0.18 28.77
N LEU A 227 3.20 -0.05 28.23
CA LEU A 227 4.23 0.84 28.74
C LEU A 227 3.79 2.30 28.68
N GLY A 228 3.21 2.73 27.56
CA GLY A 228 2.68 4.10 27.39
C GLY A 228 1.60 4.46 28.42
N GLN A 229 0.74 3.51 28.78
CA GLN A 229 -0.33 3.70 29.76
C GLN A 229 0.18 3.91 31.19
N THR A 230 1.42 3.52 31.50
CA THR A 230 2.00 3.71 32.84
C THR A 230 2.29 5.17 33.15
N GLY A 231 2.53 5.99 32.15
CA GLY A 231 2.96 7.38 32.31
C GLY A 231 4.38 7.53 32.89
N TRP A 232 5.15 6.44 32.96
CA TRP A 232 6.50 6.47 33.54
C TRP A 232 7.55 7.08 32.61
N PHE A 233 7.28 7.14 31.32
CA PHE A 233 8.23 7.52 30.28
C PHE A 233 7.75 8.70 29.47
N GLY A 234 8.66 9.59 29.09
CA GLY A 234 8.40 10.67 28.13
C GLY A 234 8.38 10.17 26.70
N SER A 235 9.24 9.20 26.39
CA SER A 235 9.31 8.51 25.09
C SER A 235 9.59 7.02 25.29
N ILE A 236 9.00 6.20 24.43
CA ILE A 236 9.17 4.74 24.42
C ILE A 236 9.37 4.30 22.99
N THR A 237 10.42 3.54 22.73
CA THR A 237 10.65 2.88 21.45
C THR A 237 10.78 1.38 21.67
N VAL A 238 9.89 0.61 21.04
CA VAL A 238 9.96 -0.87 21.00
C VAL A 238 10.27 -1.27 19.57
N ARG A 239 11.43 -1.89 19.35
CA ARG A 239 11.87 -2.32 18.00
C ARG A 239 12.24 -3.78 18.02
N PRO A 240 11.82 -4.56 17.02
CA PRO A 240 12.40 -5.87 16.77
C PRO A 240 13.80 -5.70 16.17
N ARG A 241 14.71 -6.58 16.55
CA ARG A 241 16.04 -6.70 15.97
C ARG A 241 16.24 -8.15 15.55
N LEU A 242 16.48 -8.35 14.25
CA LEU A 242 16.88 -9.66 13.76
C LEU A 242 18.30 -9.93 14.24
N ILE A 243 18.52 -11.09 14.83
CA ILE A 243 19.83 -11.62 15.12
C ILE A 243 20.15 -12.56 13.97
N GLU A 244 21.24 -12.29 13.26
CA GLU A 244 21.77 -13.22 12.28
C GLU A 244 22.28 -14.46 13.02
N GLY A 245 21.57 -15.57 12.84
CA GLY A 245 21.89 -16.88 13.37
C GLY A 245 21.00 -17.88 12.67
N GLU A 246 21.41 -19.13 12.62
CA GLU A 246 20.69 -20.21 11.97
C GLU A 246 19.19 -20.19 12.33
N PRO A 247 18.28 -20.41 11.36
CA PRO A 247 16.88 -20.60 11.68
C PRO A 247 16.79 -21.72 12.73
N LEU A 248 15.95 -21.52 13.76
CA LEU A 248 15.69 -22.50 14.80
C LEU A 248 15.05 -23.74 14.17
N ILE A 249 15.86 -24.55 13.49
CA ILE A 249 15.47 -25.88 13.06
C ILE A 249 15.97 -26.83 14.14
N GLN A 250 15.02 -27.25 14.95
CA GLN A 250 14.97 -28.53 15.65
C GLN A 250 16.13 -28.91 16.55
N ASP A 251 15.85 -28.96 17.72
CA ASP A 251 15.87 -30.00 18.73
C ASP A 251 15.92 -29.36 20.11
N ALA A 252 15.14 -29.85 20.99
CA ALA A 252 14.82 -29.32 22.31
C ALA A 252 16.00 -29.26 23.30
N GLU A 253 17.24 -29.08 22.84
CA GLU A 253 18.42 -29.08 23.72
C GLU A 253 19.54 -28.07 23.41
N THR A 254 19.30 -27.01 22.57
CA THR A 254 20.34 -26.02 22.34
C THR A 254 19.83 -24.58 22.59
N GLU A 255 20.59 -23.85 23.39
CA GLU A 255 20.35 -22.48 23.82
C GLU A 255 19.94 -21.57 22.63
N SER A 256 18.83 -20.91 22.81
CA SER A 256 18.12 -20.09 21.84
C SER A 256 18.87 -18.83 21.45
N ASP A 257 19.38 -18.77 20.25
CA ASP A 257 19.64 -17.52 19.55
C ASP A 257 18.36 -17.04 18.85
N GLY A 258 17.47 -16.46 19.61
CA GLY A 258 16.18 -15.95 19.13
C GLY A 258 16.21 -14.47 18.78
N PHE A 259 15.11 -14.01 18.25
CA PHE A 259 14.87 -12.61 17.90
C PHE A 259 14.91 -11.69 19.13
N TRP A 260 15.72 -10.62 19.08
CA TRP A 260 15.85 -9.63 20.13
C TRP A 260 14.95 -8.43 19.92
N GLY A 261 14.16 -8.08 20.94
CA GLY A 261 13.48 -6.79 21.02
C GLY A 261 14.33 -5.77 21.79
N GLU A 262 14.65 -4.65 21.18
CA GLU A 262 15.34 -3.54 21.85
C GLU A 262 14.33 -2.52 22.37
N LEU A 263 14.38 -2.22 23.67
CA LEU A 263 13.58 -1.21 24.33
C LEU A 263 14.46 -0.01 24.66
N ALA A 264 14.22 1.14 24.02
CA ALA A 264 14.78 2.40 24.46
C ALA A 264 13.66 3.23 25.12
N ALA A 265 13.85 3.67 26.38
CA ALA A 265 12.92 4.52 27.08
C ALA A 265 13.66 5.75 27.62
N GLU A 266 13.17 6.93 27.27
CA GLU A 266 13.66 8.20 27.84
C GLU A 266 12.83 8.57 29.09
N PRO A 267 13.48 8.98 30.19
CA PRO A 267 12.79 9.40 31.40
C PRO A 267 12.05 10.73 31.15
N ARG A 268 10.90 10.87 31.76
CA ARG A 268 10.14 12.11 31.72
C ARG A 268 10.80 13.13 32.68
N GLU A 269 11.15 14.31 32.17
CA GLU A 269 11.63 15.38 33.02
C GLU A 269 10.57 15.80 34.07
N PRO A 270 10.95 15.95 35.34
CA PRO A 270 10.02 16.40 36.36
C PRO A 270 9.68 17.89 36.08
N GLY A 271 8.45 18.16 35.66
CA GLY A 271 7.96 19.54 35.48
C GLY A 271 7.23 19.86 34.17
N SER A 272 7.06 18.93 33.26
CA SER A 272 6.26 19.17 32.05
C SER A 272 4.76 19.14 32.38
N PRO A 273 3.96 20.16 32.01
CA PRO A 273 2.52 20.17 32.26
C PRO A 273 1.82 19.10 31.36
N ARG A 274 0.71 18.59 31.87
CA ARG A 274 -0.15 17.57 31.24
C ARG A 274 -0.79 18.05 29.98
#